data_30fe0f7dc30f1ce1844e3bedc2391d9f
#
_entry.id   30fe0f7dc30f1ce1844e3bedc2391d9f
#
_cell.length_a   1.000
_cell.length_b   1.000
_cell.length_c   1.000
_cell.angle_alpha   90.00
_cell.angle_beta   90.00
_cell.angle_gamma   90.00
#
_symmetry.space_group_name_H-M   'P 1'
#
loop_
_entity.id
_entity.type
_entity.pdbx_description
1 polymer ?
#
loop_
_entity_poly.entity_id
_entity_poly.type
_entity_poly.pdbx_seq_one_letter_code
_entity_poly.pdbx_strand_id
1 'polypeptide(L)'
;IVIKEAVPKDIAEFCYNYFLLKRTVARTLFDQRYISQFTEEWGTWTDQQVPNTYSHYADVAMETLLMRTLPIMEKKTGLKLNPTYSYARIYKPGDVLHRHKDRFSCEISTTLNLGGDPWCIYLEPKKNVGIPDNKKITSFSKNKGTKVILKPGDMLVYRGMELEHWREEFQGNDCCQVFLHYNNQKSKDADKNIYDRRKHLGLPAWFKQ
;
A
#
# COMPACT_ATOMS: atom_id res chain seq x y z
N ILE A 1 -10.82 3.33 9.99
CA ILE A 1 -12.06 3.81 9.35
C ILE A 1 -12.20 3.12 8.01
N VAL A 2 -13.36 2.57 7.69
CA VAL A 2 -13.66 2.08 6.34
C VAL A 2 -14.44 3.16 5.59
N ILE A 3 -13.94 3.56 4.43
CA ILE A 3 -14.59 4.48 3.51
C ILE A 3 -15.12 3.65 2.35
N LYS A 4 -16.45 3.54 2.26
CA LYS A 4 -17.12 2.87 1.16
C LYS A 4 -17.04 3.72 -0.09
N GLU A 5 -16.77 3.09 -1.23
CA GLU A 5 -16.65 3.76 -2.53
C GLU A 5 -15.76 5.01 -2.47
N ALA A 6 -14.58 4.89 -1.81
CA ALA A 6 -13.59 5.96 -1.78
C ALA A 6 -13.17 6.38 -3.20
N VAL A 7 -13.20 5.43 -4.11
CA VAL A 7 -13.19 5.68 -5.56
C VAL A 7 -14.36 4.93 -6.20
N PRO A 8 -14.95 5.46 -7.29
CA PRO A 8 -15.97 4.76 -8.05
C PRO A 8 -15.51 3.37 -8.51
N LYS A 9 -16.43 2.43 -8.58
CA LYS A 9 -16.10 1.03 -8.92
C LYS A 9 -15.44 0.90 -10.30
N ASP A 10 -15.87 1.66 -11.28
CA ASP A 10 -15.31 1.70 -12.64
C ASP A 10 -13.86 2.20 -12.64
N ILE A 11 -13.51 3.17 -11.78
CA ILE A 11 -12.14 3.64 -11.60
C ILE A 11 -11.28 2.55 -10.93
N ALA A 12 -11.81 1.88 -9.91
CA ALA A 12 -11.10 0.77 -9.27
C ALA A 12 -10.82 -0.36 -10.28
N GLU A 13 -11.84 -0.73 -11.08
CA GLU A 13 -11.74 -1.75 -12.12
C GLU A 13 -10.76 -1.35 -13.24
N PHE A 14 -10.77 -0.08 -13.67
CA PHE A 14 -9.80 0.44 -14.63
C PHE A 14 -8.37 0.31 -14.08
N CYS A 15 -8.13 0.71 -12.83
CA CYS A 15 -6.81 0.59 -12.21
C CYS A 15 -6.38 -0.87 -12.01
N TYR A 16 -7.32 -1.77 -11.70
CA TYR A 16 -7.06 -3.20 -11.63
C TYR A 16 -6.59 -3.76 -12.97
N ASN A 17 -7.36 -3.52 -14.04
CA ASN A 17 -7.03 -3.99 -15.38
C ASN A 17 -5.72 -3.37 -15.91
N TYR A 18 -5.51 -2.07 -15.66
CA TYR A 18 -4.24 -1.40 -15.95
C TYR A 18 -3.06 -2.11 -15.29
N PHE A 19 -3.19 -2.44 -13.99
CA PHE A 19 -2.08 -3.01 -13.25
C PHE A 19 -1.82 -4.48 -13.60
N LEU A 20 -2.87 -5.24 -13.97
CA LEU A 20 -2.73 -6.59 -14.55
C LEU A 20 -1.99 -6.53 -15.88
N LEU A 21 -2.37 -5.62 -16.78
CA LEU A 21 -1.71 -5.43 -18.08
C LEU A 21 -0.25 -5.01 -17.87
N LYS A 22 0.00 -4.05 -16.96
CA LYS A 22 1.36 -3.60 -16.64
C LYS A 22 2.24 -4.76 -16.15
N ARG A 23 1.72 -5.62 -15.25
CA ARG A 23 2.43 -6.83 -14.80
C ARG A 23 2.81 -7.73 -15.97
N THR A 24 1.89 -7.95 -16.91
CA THR A 24 2.11 -8.80 -18.08
C THR A 24 3.19 -8.21 -18.99
N VAL A 25 3.12 -6.90 -19.26
CA VAL A 25 4.13 -6.17 -20.06
C VAL A 25 5.50 -6.21 -19.38
N ALA A 26 5.54 -5.88 -18.08
CA ALA A 26 6.79 -5.90 -17.30
C ALA A 26 7.43 -7.30 -17.31
N ARG A 27 6.63 -8.37 -17.18
CA ARG A 27 7.11 -9.74 -17.23
C ARG A 27 7.70 -10.08 -18.59
N THR A 28 7.03 -9.69 -19.68
CA THR A 28 7.53 -9.90 -21.04
C THR A 28 8.85 -9.16 -21.27
N LEU A 29 8.93 -7.88 -20.86
CA LEU A 29 10.15 -7.09 -21.01
C LEU A 29 11.32 -7.70 -20.21
N PHE A 30 11.04 -8.20 -19.00
CA PHE A 30 12.03 -8.87 -18.17
C PHE A 30 12.50 -10.19 -18.80
N ASP A 31 11.57 -11.07 -19.22
CA ASP A 31 11.90 -12.37 -19.81
C ASP A 31 12.66 -12.21 -21.14
N GLN A 32 12.36 -11.16 -21.91
CA GLN A 32 13.07 -10.80 -23.14
C GLN A 32 14.36 -9.98 -22.90
N ARG A 33 14.74 -9.73 -21.63
CA ARG A 33 15.94 -8.98 -21.22
C ARG A 33 15.99 -7.53 -21.70
N TYR A 34 14.85 -6.90 -22.00
CA TYR A 34 14.77 -5.46 -22.25
C TYR A 34 14.92 -4.63 -20.98
N ILE A 35 14.52 -5.17 -19.83
CA ILE A 35 14.69 -4.57 -18.51
C ILE A 35 15.35 -5.58 -17.56
N SER A 36 16.04 -5.08 -16.57
CA SER A 36 16.61 -5.90 -15.48
C SER A 36 15.62 -6.04 -14.32
N GLN A 37 15.89 -6.99 -13.43
CA GLN A 37 15.14 -7.12 -12.17
C GLN A 37 15.25 -5.89 -11.24
N PHE A 38 16.17 -4.97 -11.54
CA PHE A 38 16.40 -3.73 -10.79
C PHE A 38 15.75 -2.51 -11.46
N THR A 39 15.00 -2.70 -12.55
CA THR A 39 14.28 -1.62 -13.25
C THR A 39 12.94 -1.39 -12.58
N GLU A 40 12.96 -0.59 -11.49
CA GLU A 40 11.80 -0.38 -10.59
C GLU A 40 10.64 0.36 -11.27
N GLU A 41 10.87 1.07 -12.37
CA GLU A 41 9.87 1.85 -13.12
C GLU A 41 8.74 0.98 -13.72
N TRP A 42 9.02 -0.29 -13.90
CA TRP A 42 8.04 -1.28 -14.38
C TRP A 42 7.45 -2.15 -13.27
N GLY A 43 7.86 -1.91 -12.01
CA GLY A 43 7.53 -2.77 -10.89
C GLY A 43 8.50 -3.93 -10.73
N THR A 44 8.31 -4.72 -9.69
CA THR A 44 9.27 -5.74 -9.29
C THR A 44 8.59 -6.96 -8.68
N TRP A 45 9.32 -8.07 -8.64
CA TRP A 45 8.97 -9.30 -7.90
C TRP A 45 9.92 -9.56 -6.72
N THR A 46 10.79 -8.60 -6.39
CA THR A 46 11.89 -8.77 -5.41
C THR A 46 11.56 -8.28 -4.01
N ASP A 47 10.33 -7.83 -3.77
CA ASP A 47 9.90 -7.36 -2.44
C ASP A 47 9.91 -8.53 -1.43
N GLN A 48 10.77 -8.39 -0.41
CA GLN A 48 10.94 -9.43 0.62
C GLN A 48 9.75 -9.53 1.59
N GLN A 49 8.87 -8.54 1.62
CA GLN A 49 7.67 -8.58 2.47
C GLN A 49 6.66 -9.63 1.98
N VAL A 50 6.53 -9.78 0.65
CA VAL A 50 5.74 -10.83 -0.01
C VAL A 50 6.52 -11.32 -1.23
N PRO A 51 7.42 -12.29 -1.06
CA PRO A 51 8.35 -12.72 -2.10
C PRO A 51 7.66 -13.23 -3.37
N ASN A 52 8.30 -12.97 -4.51
CA ASN A 52 7.83 -13.42 -5.84
C ASN A 52 6.43 -12.91 -6.22
N THR A 53 5.99 -11.80 -5.62
CA THR A 53 4.69 -11.17 -5.88
C THR A 53 4.90 -9.80 -6.52
N TYR A 54 4.21 -9.58 -7.65
CA TYR A 54 4.36 -8.32 -8.40
C TYR A 54 3.90 -7.12 -7.60
N SER A 55 4.76 -6.15 -7.49
CA SER A 55 4.51 -4.90 -6.78
C SER A 55 5.14 -3.71 -7.49
N HIS A 56 4.63 -2.52 -7.23
CA HIS A 56 5.19 -1.29 -7.78
C HIS A 56 5.09 -0.15 -6.77
N TYR A 57 6.25 0.41 -6.42
CA TYR A 57 6.38 1.64 -5.66
C TYR A 57 6.24 2.84 -6.60
N ALA A 58 5.40 3.81 -6.25
CA ALA A 58 5.25 5.09 -6.95
C ALA A 58 4.80 4.99 -8.42
N ASP A 59 3.97 3.99 -8.76
CA ASP A 59 3.31 3.95 -10.06
C ASP A 59 2.52 5.24 -10.31
N VAL A 60 2.70 5.87 -11.48
CA VAL A 60 2.11 7.19 -11.81
C VAL A 60 0.59 7.19 -11.72
N ALA A 61 -0.07 6.12 -12.20
CA ALA A 61 -1.53 6.01 -12.11
C ALA A 61 -1.98 5.85 -10.65
N MET A 62 -1.24 5.07 -9.85
CA MET A 62 -1.55 4.87 -8.44
C MET A 62 -1.26 6.13 -7.60
N GLU A 63 -0.24 6.92 -7.93
CA GLU A 63 -0.01 8.21 -7.27
C GLU A 63 -1.01 9.29 -7.72
N THR A 64 -1.62 9.13 -8.88
CA THR A 64 -2.80 9.92 -9.27
C THR A 64 -4.00 9.59 -8.36
N LEU A 65 -4.21 8.32 -8.01
CA LEU A 65 -5.20 7.93 -6.99
C LEU A 65 -4.87 8.50 -5.62
N LEU A 66 -3.59 8.52 -5.22
CA LEU A 66 -3.13 9.13 -3.97
C LEU A 66 -3.60 10.60 -3.87
N MET A 67 -3.40 11.37 -4.92
CA MET A 67 -3.86 12.78 -4.97
C MET A 67 -5.38 12.89 -5.04
N ARG A 68 -6.06 12.04 -5.80
CA ARG A 68 -7.51 12.03 -5.92
C ARG A 68 -8.20 11.73 -4.58
N THR A 69 -7.62 10.87 -3.77
CA THR A 69 -8.20 10.47 -2.47
C THR A 69 -7.84 11.42 -1.34
N LEU A 70 -6.85 12.28 -1.48
CA LEU A 70 -6.40 13.21 -0.45
C LEU A 70 -7.54 14.04 0.17
N PRO A 71 -8.44 14.70 -0.60
CA PRO A 71 -9.53 15.48 -0.01
C PRO A 71 -10.50 14.61 0.81
N ILE A 72 -10.75 13.36 0.36
CA ILE A 72 -11.60 12.40 1.08
C ILE A 72 -10.93 12.00 2.39
N MET A 73 -9.61 11.75 2.35
CA MET A 73 -8.80 11.42 3.52
C MET A 73 -8.84 12.54 4.55
N GLU A 74 -8.58 13.79 4.15
CA GLU A 74 -8.64 14.95 5.04
C GLU A 74 -10.02 15.11 5.67
N LYS A 75 -11.09 15.01 4.87
CA LYS A 75 -12.47 15.10 5.36
C LYS A 75 -12.81 14.01 6.37
N LYS A 76 -12.36 12.77 6.15
CA LYS A 76 -12.72 11.62 6.99
C LYS A 76 -11.87 11.50 8.26
N THR A 77 -10.64 11.98 8.21
CA THR A 77 -9.73 11.93 9.36
C THR A 77 -9.75 13.21 10.19
N GLY A 78 -10.18 14.33 9.62
CA GLY A 78 -10.08 15.66 10.23
C GLY A 78 -8.65 16.21 10.27
N LEU A 79 -7.71 15.55 9.57
CA LEU A 79 -6.31 15.95 9.51
C LEU A 79 -6.01 16.74 8.25
N LYS A 80 -4.95 17.54 8.28
CA LYS A 80 -4.27 18.06 7.09
C LYS A 80 -3.11 17.11 6.77
N LEU A 81 -3.06 16.65 5.52
CA LEU A 81 -2.20 15.54 5.12
C LEU A 81 -1.21 15.93 4.01
N ASN A 82 0.03 15.48 4.15
CA ASN A 82 1.03 15.48 3.09
C ASN A 82 1.06 14.10 2.41
N PRO A 83 0.86 13.99 1.10
CA PRO A 83 1.01 12.73 0.39
C PRO A 83 2.48 12.30 0.40
N THR A 84 2.71 11.00 0.61
CA THR A 84 4.07 10.45 0.61
C THR A 84 4.32 9.57 -0.61
N TYR A 85 3.66 8.43 -0.73
CA TYR A 85 3.80 7.55 -1.89
C TYR A 85 2.63 6.56 -2.00
N SER A 86 2.52 5.95 -3.16
CA SER A 86 1.69 4.78 -3.38
C SER A 86 2.53 3.51 -3.48
N TYR A 87 1.93 2.38 -3.10
CA TYR A 87 2.50 1.07 -3.31
C TYR A 87 1.38 0.13 -3.77
N ALA A 88 1.51 -0.45 -4.94
CA ALA A 88 0.51 -1.38 -5.48
C ALA A 88 1.05 -2.81 -5.52
N ARG A 89 0.18 -3.80 -5.30
CA ARG A 89 0.54 -5.21 -5.31
C ARG A 89 -0.59 -6.07 -5.87
N ILE A 90 -0.24 -7.08 -6.68
CA ILE A 90 -1.15 -8.13 -7.12
C ILE A 90 -0.75 -9.40 -6.39
N TYR A 91 -1.50 -9.73 -5.36
CA TYR A 91 -1.29 -10.95 -4.59
C TYR A 91 -1.75 -12.18 -5.38
N LYS A 92 -1.09 -13.31 -5.14
CA LYS A 92 -1.33 -14.61 -5.76
C LYS A 92 -1.60 -15.69 -4.71
N PRO A 93 -2.10 -16.87 -5.08
CA PRO A 93 -2.33 -18.00 -4.15
C PRO A 93 -1.10 -18.27 -3.27
N GLY A 94 -1.32 -18.48 -1.98
CA GLY A 94 -0.28 -18.76 -0.99
C GLY A 94 0.43 -17.51 -0.43
N ASP A 95 0.16 -16.30 -0.92
CA ASP A 95 0.76 -15.08 -0.37
C ASP A 95 0.27 -14.81 1.05
N VAL A 96 1.19 -14.40 1.91
CA VAL A 96 0.93 -13.98 3.28
C VAL A 96 1.53 -12.59 3.48
N LEU A 97 0.78 -11.67 4.06
CA LEU A 97 1.34 -10.41 4.57
C LEU A 97 1.53 -10.56 6.07
N HIS A 98 2.75 -10.83 6.50
CA HIS A 98 3.06 -11.02 7.89
C HIS A 98 2.69 -9.82 8.75
N ARG A 99 2.35 -10.05 10.02
CA ARG A 99 2.02 -9.02 10.99
C ARG A 99 3.17 -8.04 11.13
N HIS A 100 2.89 -6.74 10.96
CA HIS A 100 3.90 -5.69 11.00
C HIS A 100 3.28 -4.33 11.35
N LYS A 101 4.13 -3.35 11.57
CA LYS A 101 3.83 -1.92 11.59
C LYS A 101 4.62 -1.24 10.49
N ASP A 102 4.09 -0.15 10.00
CA ASP A 102 4.69 0.62 8.93
C ASP A 102 5.79 1.58 9.41
N ARG A 103 6.56 2.11 8.46
CA ARG A 103 7.52 3.19 8.67
C ARG A 103 6.83 4.56 8.68
N PHE A 104 7.57 5.63 9.05
CA PHE A 104 7.04 6.99 9.18
C PHE A 104 6.29 7.51 7.95
N SER A 105 6.78 7.24 6.74
CA SER A 105 6.09 7.67 5.50
C SER A 105 4.70 7.05 5.34
N CYS A 106 4.33 6.07 6.16
CA CYS A 106 3.05 5.39 6.22
C CYS A 106 2.31 5.69 7.53
N GLU A 107 2.52 6.87 8.13
CA GLU A 107 1.88 7.27 9.39
C GLU A 107 0.36 7.12 9.31
N ILE A 108 -0.24 7.68 8.26
CA ILE A 108 -1.65 7.50 7.90
C ILE A 108 -1.67 6.66 6.64
N SER A 109 -1.96 5.39 6.82
CA SER A 109 -1.98 4.39 5.76
C SER A 109 -3.38 4.11 5.27
N THR A 110 -3.47 3.69 4.03
CA THR A 110 -4.68 3.11 3.48
C THR A 110 -4.38 1.78 2.80
N THR A 111 -5.40 0.94 2.68
CA THR A 111 -5.47 -0.10 1.67
C THR A 111 -6.78 0.07 0.91
N LEU A 112 -6.67 0.29 -0.40
CA LEU A 112 -7.77 0.43 -1.34
C LEU A 112 -7.83 -0.82 -2.19
N ASN A 113 -8.98 -1.50 -2.19
CA ASN A 113 -9.18 -2.67 -3.04
C ASN A 113 -9.49 -2.20 -4.47
N LEU A 114 -8.71 -2.65 -5.43
CA LEU A 114 -8.92 -2.37 -6.86
C LEU A 114 -9.72 -3.48 -7.56
N GLY A 115 -9.56 -4.75 -7.14
CA GLY A 115 -10.24 -5.88 -7.76
C GLY A 115 -9.62 -7.23 -7.39
N GLY A 116 -10.11 -8.29 -8.02
CA GLY A 116 -9.73 -9.66 -7.76
C GLY A 116 -10.57 -10.32 -6.66
N ASP A 117 -10.12 -11.47 -6.18
CA ASP A 117 -10.83 -12.25 -5.17
C ASP A 117 -10.82 -11.58 -3.80
N PRO A 118 -11.90 -11.71 -3.00
CA PRO A 118 -11.98 -11.11 -1.68
C PRO A 118 -10.89 -11.64 -0.74
N TRP A 119 -10.18 -10.74 -0.08
CA TRP A 119 -9.16 -11.09 0.90
C TRP A 119 -9.15 -10.12 2.08
N CYS A 120 -9.21 -10.70 3.29
CA CYS A 120 -9.31 -9.92 4.52
C CYS A 120 -7.98 -9.27 4.89
N ILE A 121 -8.05 -8.07 5.45
CA ILE A 121 -6.97 -7.49 6.26
C ILE A 121 -7.38 -7.53 7.73
N TYR A 122 -6.42 -7.78 8.60
CA TYR A 122 -6.58 -7.77 10.05
C TYR A 122 -5.81 -6.60 10.66
N LEU A 123 -6.38 -5.94 11.66
CA LEU A 123 -5.73 -4.89 12.43
C LEU A 123 -5.84 -5.17 13.92
N GLU A 124 -4.75 -4.95 14.65
CA GLU A 124 -4.75 -4.89 16.11
C GLU A 124 -5.16 -3.48 16.56
N PRO A 125 -6.31 -3.29 17.21
CA PRO A 125 -6.79 -1.96 17.57
C PRO A 125 -6.02 -1.30 18.73
N LYS A 126 -5.20 -2.05 19.46
CA LYS A 126 -4.41 -1.54 20.57
C LYS A 126 -3.09 -0.93 20.08
N LYS A 127 -2.89 0.36 20.35
CA LYS A 127 -1.75 1.13 19.85
C LYS A 127 -0.38 0.71 20.38
N ASN A 128 -0.31 0.27 21.63
CA ASN A 128 0.95 0.04 22.35
C ASN A 128 1.39 -1.43 22.37
N VAL A 129 0.94 -2.21 21.41
CA VAL A 129 1.30 -3.61 21.27
C VAL A 129 2.33 -3.72 20.16
N GLY A 130 3.41 -4.46 20.40
CA GLY A 130 4.55 -4.51 19.48
C GLY A 130 5.41 -3.24 19.59
N ILE A 131 6.39 -3.24 20.48
CA ILE A 131 7.35 -2.13 20.63
C ILE A 131 8.28 -2.14 19.43
N PRO A 132 8.34 -1.08 18.62
CA PRO A 132 9.38 -0.95 17.62
C PRO A 132 10.69 -0.66 18.35
N ASP A 133 11.58 -1.62 18.42
CA ASP A 133 12.98 -1.34 18.68
C ASP A 133 13.61 -1.01 17.33
N ASN A 134 13.90 0.24 17.14
CA ASN A 134 14.54 0.97 16.04
C ASN A 134 14.75 0.27 14.66
N LYS A 135 14.51 -1.01 14.48
CA LYS A 135 14.61 -1.75 13.20
C LYS A 135 13.89 -3.12 13.15
N LYS A 136 13.41 -3.66 14.27
CA LYS A 136 12.65 -4.93 14.27
C LYS A 136 11.58 -4.91 15.35
N ILE A 137 10.39 -5.36 15.00
CA ILE A 137 9.33 -5.60 15.98
C ILE A 137 9.74 -6.86 16.74
N THR A 138 10.03 -6.72 18.02
CA THR A 138 10.54 -7.82 18.86
C THR A 138 9.44 -8.68 19.47
N SER A 139 8.21 -8.17 19.54
CA SER A 139 7.04 -8.95 19.96
C SER A 139 5.77 -8.44 19.31
N PHE A 140 4.99 -9.35 18.71
CA PHE A 140 3.66 -9.05 18.20
C PHE A 140 2.58 -9.41 19.22
N SER A 141 1.45 -8.72 19.14
CA SER A 141 0.25 -9.15 19.87
C SER A 141 -0.19 -10.54 19.41
N LYS A 142 -0.64 -11.37 20.34
CA LYS A 142 -1.29 -12.66 20.04
C LYS A 142 -2.79 -12.53 19.78
N ASN A 143 -3.34 -11.30 19.79
CA ASN A 143 -4.76 -11.06 19.55
C ASN A 143 -5.15 -11.42 18.12
N LYS A 144 -6.40 -11.85 17.94
CA LYS A 144 -6.98 -12.19 16.63
C LYS A 144 -7.16 -10.96 15.73
N GLY A 145 -7.11 -9.74 16.30
CA GLY A 145 -7.34 -8.49 15.60
C GLY A 145 -8.78 -8.31 15.11
N THR A 146 -8.99 -7.19 14.43
CA THR A 146 -10.27 -6.89 13.77
C THR A 146 -10.16 -7.22 12.30
N LYS A 147 -11.03 -8.10 11.82
CA LYS A 147 -11.12 -8.53 10.43
C LYS A 147 -11.87 -7.50 9.59
N VAL A 148 -11.30 -7.08 8.47
CA VAL A 148 -11.94 -6.16 7.51
C VAL A 148 -11.90 -6.75 6.11
N ILE A 149 -13.05 -6.72 5.42
CA ILE A 149 -13.20 -7.09 4.02
C ILE A 149 -13.57 -5.83 3.23
N LEU A 150 -12.88 -5.59 2.13
CA LEU A 150 -13.12 -4.47 1.23
C LEU A 150 -13.62 -4.97 -0.12
N LYS A 151 -14.64 -4.31 -0.67
CA LYS A 151 -15.05 -4.48 -2.06
C LYS A 151 -14.21 -3.56 -2.95
N PRO A 152 -14.15 -3.80 -4.28
CA PRO A 152 -13.50 -2.87 -5.21
C PRO A 152 -14.05 -1.44 -5.03
N GLY A 153 -13.13 -0.47 -4.89
CA GLY A 153 -13.43 0.93 -4.58
C GLY A 153 -13.49 1.27 -3.09
N ASP A 154 -13.65 0.27 -2.18
CA ASP A 154 -13.61 0.49 -0.74
C ASP A 154 -12.17 0.70 -0.25
N MET A 155 -11.99 1.59 0.71
CA MET A 155 -10.70 1.92 1.31
C MET A 155 -10.74 1.83 2.83
N LEU A 156 -9.79 1.13 3.42
CA LEU A 156 -9.53 1.14 4.85
C LEU A 156 -8.45 2.19 5.15
N VAL A 157 -8.71 3.04 6.13
CA VAL A 157 -7.77 4.05 6.64
C VAL A 157 -7.37 3.69 8.07
N TYR A 158 -6.08 3.67 8.34
CA TYR A 158 -5.54 3.32 9.66
C TYR A 158 -4.19 4.03 9.93
N ARG A 159 -3.74 4.00 11.18
CA ARG A 159 -2.44 4.53 11.58
C ARG A 159 -1.38 3.43 11.42
N GLY A 160 -0.73 3.39 10.27
CA GLY A 160 0.18 2.31 9.91
C GLY A 160 1.36 2.14 10.86
N MET A 161 1.92 3.22 11.38
CA MET A 161 3.01 3.19 12.37
C MET A 161 2.57 2.68 13.76
N GLU A 162 1.29 2.90 14.11
CA GLU A 162 0.82 2.61 15.46
C GLU A 162 0.19 1.22 15.58
N LEU A 163 -0.51 0.76 14.55
CA LEU A 163 -1.33 -0.44 14.57
C LEU A 163 -0.66 -1.58 13.80
N GLU A 164 -0.53 -2.72 14.47
CA GLU A 164 -0.15 -3.95 13.77
C GLU A 164 -1.24 -4.35 12.79
N HIS A 165 -0.82 -4.74 11.60
CA HIS A 165 -1.74 -5.21 10.56
C HIS A 165 -1.11 -6.34 9.75
N TRP A 166 -1.97 -7.22 9.20
CA TRP A 166 -1.54 -8.41 8.49
C TRP A 166 -2.65 -8.99 7.62
N ARG A 167 -2.29 -9.93 6.78
CA ARG A 167 -3.22 -10.79 6.04
C ARG A 167 -2.75 -12.23 6.17
N GLU A 168 -3.70 -13.13 6.43
CA GLU A 168 -3.46 -14.57 6.44
C GLU A 168 -3.27 -15.08 5.01
N GLU A 169 -2.90 -16.34 4.84
CA GLU A 169 -2.65 -16.94 3.54
C GLU A 169 -3.80 -16.72 2.54
N PHE A 170 -3.47 -16.23 1.36
CA PHE A 170 -4.44 -15.97 0.29
C PHE A 170 -4.80 -17.25 -0.44
N GLN A 171 -6.10 -17.53 -0.55
CA GLN A 171 -6.63 -18.75 -1.17
C GLN A 171 -7.30 -18.49 -2.53
N GLY A 172 -7.40 -17.24 -2.96
CA GLY A 172 -7.97 -16.85 -4.26
C GLY A 172 -6.96 -16.90 -5.39
N ASN A 173 -7.39 -16.51 -6.60
CA ASN A 173 -6.53 -16.47 -7.79
C ASN A 173 -5.64 -15.25 -7.84
N ASP A 174 -6.22 -14.06 -7.66
CA ASP A 174 -5.49 -12.81 -7.50
C ASP A 174 -6.28 -11.80 -6.67
N CYS A 175 -5.57 -10.85 -6.06
CA CYS A 175 -6.16 -9.74 -5.32
C CYS A 175 -5.27 -8.51 -5.50
N CYS A 176 -5.82 -7.47 -6.12
CA CYS A 176 -5.08 -6.23 -6.37
C CYS A 176 -5.42 -5.17 -5.33
N GLN A 177 -4.40 -4.71 -4.63
CA GLN A 177 -4.49 -3.68 -3.61
C GLN A 177 -3.54 -2.53 -3.95
N VAL A 178 -3.96 -1.31 -3.65
CA VAL A 178 -3.07 -0.16 -3.60
C VAL A 178 -3.07 0.45 -2.20
N PHE A 179 -1.88 0.69 -1.70
CA PHE A 179 -1.61 1.35 -0.43
C PHE A 179 -1.27 2.81 -0.74
N LEU A 180 -2.03 3.74 -0.16
CA LEU A 180 -1.85 5.17 -0.34
C LEU A 180 -1.44 5.75 1.02
N HIS A 181 -0.29 6.40 1.05
CA HIS A 181 0.34 6.79 2.31
C HIS A 181 0.45 8.30 2.45
N TYR A 182 0.25 8.77 3.68
CA TYR A 182 0.27 10.19 4.03
C TYR A 182 0.94 10.42 5.38
N ASN A 183 1.46 11.62 5.58
CA ASN A 183 1.82 12.12 6.90
C ASN A 183 0.82 13.20 7.36
N ASN A 184 0.53 13.24 8.65
CA ASN A 184 -0.14 14.38 9.24
C ASN A 184 0.81 15.59 9.20
N GLN A 185 0.37 16.72 8.63
CA GLN A 185 1.18 17.93 8.52
C GLN A 185 1.71 18.44 9.87
N LYS A 186 1.04 18.08 10.98
CA LYS A 186 1.47 18.44 12.34
C LYS A 186 2.53 17.51 12.92
N SER A 187 2.83 16.39 12.26
CA SER A 187 3.83 15.45 12.74
C SER A 187 5.24 15.99 12.50
N LYS A 188 6.15 15.70 13.44
CA LYS A 188 7.54 16.10 13.33
C LYS A 188 8.14 15.58 12.00
N ASP A 189 8.82 16.43 11.26
CA ASP A 189 9.48 16.14 9.97
C ASP A 189 8.53 15.74 8.82
N ALA A 190 7.21 15.97 8.94
CA ALA A 190 6.25 15.65 7.88
C ALA A 190 6.47 16.47 6.59
N ASP A 191 6.88 17.72 6.73
CA ASP A 191 7.24 18.62 5.62
C ASP A 191 8.49 18.16 4.86
N LYS A 192 9.47 17.56 5.56
CA LYS A 192 10.67 16.97 4.96
C LYS A 192 10.40 15.62 4.28
N ASN A 193 9.22 15.04 4.52
CA ASN A 193 8.86 13.72 4.00
C ASN A 193 7.80 13.77 2.90
N ILE A 194 7.48 14.95 2.40
CA ILE A 194 6.57 15.12 1.26
C ILE A 194 7.11 14.29 0.08
N TYR A 195 6.20 13.55 -0.59
CA TYR A 195 6.50 12.62 -1.68
C TYR A 195 7.56 11.55 -1.31
N ASP A 196 7.61 11.19 -0.02
CA ASP A 196 8.62 10.25 0.51
C ASP A 196 10.06 10.73 0.21
N ARG A 197 10.30 12.04 0.33
CA ARG A 197 11.57 12.76 0.03
C ARG A 197 11.96 12.76 -1.45
N ARG A 198 11.07 12.45 -2.35
CA ARG A 198 11.29 12.61 -3.80
C ARG A 198 10.92 14.05 -4.22
N LYS A 199 11.45 14.49 -5.35
CA LYS A 199 11.16 15.82 -5.89
C LYS A 199 9.69 16.00 -6.23
N HIS A 200 9.03 14.96 -6.75
CA HIS A 200 7.60 14.90 -7.04
C HIS A 200 7.12 13.44 -7.08
N LEU A 201 5.82 13.24 -7.13
CA LEU A 201 5.19 11.94 -7.30
C LEU A 201 5.58 11.31 -8.64
N GLY A 202 5.47 9.98 -8.74
CA GLY A 202 5.79 9.19 -9.95
C GLY A 202 7.27 8.87 -10.13
N LEU A 203 8.16 9.42 -9.30
CA LEU A 203 9.58 9.08 -9.34
C LEU A 203 9.86 7.80 -8.54
N PRO A 204 10.74 6.91 -9.02
CA PRO A 204 11.14 5.71 -8.28
C PRO A 204 11.93 6.04 -7.00
N ALA A 205 12.08 5.02 -6.14
CA ALA A 205 12.63 5.19 -4.80
C ALA A 205 14.06 5.75 -4.74
N TRP A 206 14.86 5.51 -5.76
CA TRP A 206 16.26 5.97 -5.81
C TRP A 206 16.41 7.48 -6.07
N PHE A 207 15.30 8.22 -6.38
CA PHE A 207 15.28 9.69 -6.42
C PHE A 207 15.07 10.36 -5.05
N LYS A 208 15.06 9.63 -3.96
CA LYS A 208 14.97 10.22 -2.61
C LYS A 208 16.22 11.04 -2.30
N GLN A 209 16.01 12.21 -1.72
CA GLN A 209 17.04 13.14 -1.25
C GLN A 209 17.24 13.08 0.25
#